data_de7ae7df803d1f0fb05c5355aec30810
#
_entry.id   de7ae7df803d1f0fb05c5355aec30810
#
_cell.length_a   1.000
_cell.length_b   1.000
_cell.length_c   1.000
_cell.angle_alpha   90.00
_cell.angle_beta   90.00
_cell.angle_gamma   90.00
#
_symmetry.space_group_name_H-M   'P 1'
#
loop_
_entity.id
_entity.type
_entity.pdbx_description
1 polymer ?
#
loop_
_entity_poly.entity_id
_entity_poly.type
_entity_poly.pdbx_seq_one_letter_code
_entity_poly.pdbx_strand_id
1 'polypeptide(L)'
;MRWRRNGSLNGFGARVILGFAAAGLALALPLPAQEQRGGGAIDFESYELENGLTVILAPDELSTAAAVNLWYDVGSRHEPVGRSGFAHLFEHLMFEGSEHVGAGQHQLLVERAGGNLNASITEDRTNFFQTMPPERVNLALWLEAERMRNLQVTEENLRREVEVVKEERRQRIDNNPYGTTQLQAFYYAAYDSVSCFPYAHSVIGSMDDLDAAELADVQAFFDTYYVPGNATLSVVGAFDPEVVRPLIDEYFGAVPAGDPPPTVECTDPFSHLPVEQEVRDPNANLPATMISYGAVAADHPDSQALTLLASILGTGETSRLHQRLVREEQAAVNAVSYTMFRRDPGLLVLFAIANQGVEAERLVELLDEEVERVAREGVTEAELERAANRRRASETLQRQTVMGRANALQWYNHFLGTPEAIRGDLDSYLAVTADDVREAASRYLLPENRAVILTIPGPATEEHDDG
;
A
#
# COMPACT_ATOMS: atom_id res chain seq x y z
N MET A 1 -25.92 -12.34 45.15
CA MET A 1 -26.90 -11.44 45.83
C MET A 1 -27.95 -11.02 44.83
N ARG A 2 -29.15 -11.53 45.02
CA ARG A 2 -30.36 -11.16 44.23
C ARG A 2 -30.81 -9.76 44.66
N TRP A 3 -31.30 -8.94 43.68
CA TRP A 3 -32.48 -8.10 43.95
C TRP A 3 -33.31 -7.89 42.67
N ARG A 4 -34.60 -7.91 42.90
CA ARG A 4 -35.73 -8.18 42.05
C ARG A 4 -36.28 -6.93 41.33
N ARG A 5 -37.02 -7.26 40.25
CA ARG A 5 -38.11 -6.55 39.54
C ARG A 5 -39.12 -5.81 40.47
N ASN A 6 -39.73 -4.76 39.89
CA ASN A 6 -41.17 -4.42 39.79
C ASN A 6 -41.24 -2.94 39.33
N GLY A 7 -42.10 -2.42 38.47
CA GLY A 7 -43.37 -2.86 37.95
C GLY A 7 -44.31 -1.66 37.81
N SER A 8 -45.06 -1.65 36.70
CA SER A 8 -46.41 -1.07 36.47
C SER A 8 -46.58 0.45 36.28
N LEU A 9 -46.99 0.90 35.13
CA LEU A 9 -48.32 1.08 34.51
C LEU A 9 -49.12 2.35 34.90
N ASN A 10 -49.74 2.93 33.89
CA ASN A 10 -50.88 3.88 33.85
C ASN A 10 -50.48 5.37 33.82
N GLY A 11 -51.03 6.25 32.99
CA GLY A 11 -52.14 6.18 32.05
C GLY A 11 -52.69 7.61 31.87
N PHE A 12 -53.21 7.86 30.71
CA PHE A 12 -54.19 8.88 30.33
C PHE A 12 -53.92 10.39 30.52
N GLY A 13 -54.14 11.15 29.46
CA GLY A 13 -54.47 12.56 29.51
C GLY A 13 -54.29 13.33 28.22
N ALA A 14 -55.20 13.16 27.27
CA ALA A 14 -55.34 14.05 26.13
C ALA A 14 -55.80 15.44 26.59
N ARG A 15 -55.09 16.51 26.15
CA ARG A 15 -55.62 17.86 26.14
C ARG A 15 -55.30 18.51 24.78
N VAL A 16 -56.36 18.71 24.04
CA VAL A 16 -56.42 19.58 22.85
C VAL A 16 -56.31 21.01 23.31
N ILE A 17 -55.36 21.75 22.77
CA ILE A 17 -55.34 23.22 22.80
C ILE A 17 -55.18 23.70 21.36
N LEU A 18 -56.27 24.30 20.87
CA LEU A 18 -56.27 25.14 19.67
C LEU A 18 -55.49 26.43 19.98
N GLY A 19 -54.56 26.77 19.14
CA GLY A 19 -53.82 28.04 19.21
C GLY A 19 -53.39 28.53 17.84
N PHE A 20 -54.06 29.52 17.39
CA PHE A 20 -53.86 30.53 16.33
C PHE A 20 -52.59 30.44 15.46
N ALA A 21 -52.80 30.26 14.15
CA ALA A 21 -51.85 30.51 13.10
C ALA A 21 -51.62 32.01 12.94
N ALA A 22 -50.40 32.49 13.24
CA ALA A 22 -49.88 33.75 12.77
C ALA A 22 -48.94 33.46 11.60
N ALA A 23 -49.37 33.80 10.38
CA ALA A 23 -48.55 33.72 9.17
C ALA A 23 -47.48 34.85 9.20
N GLY A 24 -46.27 34.47 9.66
CA GLY A 24 -45.07 35.30 9.48
C GLY A 24 -44.44 35.00 8.12
N LEU A 25 -44.57 35.89 7.18
CA LEU A 25 -43.80 35.87 5.91
C LEU A 25 -42.34 36.19 6.24
N ALA A 26 -41.54 35.15 6.48
CA ALA A 26 -40.10 35.28 6.56
C ALA A 26 -39.57 35.37 5.12
N LEU A 27 -39.15 36.54 4.72
CA LEU A 27 -38.31 36.76 3.53
C LEU A 27 -37.02 35.96 3.76
N ALA A 28 -36.92 34.77 3.15
CA ALA A 28 -35.67 34.02 3.05
C ALA A 28 -34.74 34.81 2.12
N LEU A 29 -33.81 35.56 2.68
CA LEU A 29 -32.65 36.04 1.96
C LEU A 29 -31.90 34.79 1.44
N PRO A 30 -31.52 34.75 0.13
CA PRO A 30 -30.69 33.68 -0.36
C PRO A 30 -29.35 33.74 0.43
N LEU A 31 -29.07 32.72 1.21
CA LEU A 31 -27.72 32.47 1.70
C LEU A 31 -26.82 32.43 0.45
N PRO A 32 -25.65 33.12 0.46
CA PRO A 32 -24.70 32.96 -0.62
C PRO A 32 -24.46 31.46 -0.74
N ALA A 33 -24.57 30.96 -1.97
CA ALA A 33 -24.16 29.60 -2.29
C ALA A 33 -22.72 29.46 -1.75
N GLN A 34 -22.54 28.69 -0.66
CA GLN A 34 -21.22 28.18 -0.36
C GLN A 34 -20.84 27.41 -1.64
N GLU A 35 -19.86 27.92 -2.35
CA GLU A 35 -19.13 27.13 -3.32
C GLU A 35 -18.82 25.84 -2.57
N GLN A 36 -19.45 24.74 -3.00
CA GLN A 36 -19.02 23.43 -2.63
C GLN A 36 -17.58 23.35 -3.16
N ARG A 37 -16.61 23.64 -2.28
CA ARG A 37 -15.24 23.26 -2.55
C ARG A 37 -15.32 21.77 -2.81
N GLY A 38 -15.11 21.40 -4.08
CA GLY A 38 -15.23 20.02 -4.57
C GLY A 38 -14.44 19.13 -3.61
N GLY A 39 -15.10 18.13 -3.05
CA GLY A 39 -14.51 17.28 -2.03
C GLY A 39 -13.20 16.71 -2.51
N GLY A 40 -12.08 17.12 -1.89
CA GLY A 40 -10.82 16.41 -1.99
C GLY A 40 -9.65 17.12 -2.68
N ALA A 41 -9.75 18.33 -3.17
CA ALA A 41 -8.58 19.07 -3.64
C ALA A 41 -7.63 19.34 -2.45
N ILE A 42 -6.38 18.90 -2.57
CA ILE A 42 -5.32 19.21 -1.60
C ILE A 42 -4.57 20.40 -2.17
N ASP A 43 -4.58 21.51 -1.43
CA ASP A 43 -3.75 22.67 -1.74
C ASP A 43 -2.34 22.39 -1.22
N PHE A 44 -1.36 22.49 -2.07
CA PHE A 44 0.04 22.25 -1.75
C PHE A 44 0.97 23.05 -2.65
N GLU A 45 2.18 23.20 -2.21
CA GLU A 45 3.32 23.66 -2.98
C GLU A 45 4.43 22.62 -2.95
N SER A 46 5.23 22.59 -4.00
CA SER A 46 6.38 21.69 -4.11
C SER A 46 7.60 22.49 -4.57
N TYR A 47 8.75 22.20 -3.97
CA TYR A 47 10.05 22.78 -4.32
C TYR A 47 11.19 21.80 -4.03
N GLU A 48 12.38 22.11 -4.50
CA GLU A 48 13.58 21.30 -4.31
C GLU A 48 14.65 22.10 -3.58
N LEU A 49 15.33 21.50 -2.62
CA LEU A 49 16.49 22.07 -1.96
C LEU A 49 17.73 21.95 -2.87
N GLU A 50 18.77 22.75 -2.59
CA GLU A 50 20.04 22.72 -3.36
C GLU A 50 20.71 21.33 -3.36
N ASN A 51 20.44 20.49 -2.35
CA ASN A 51 20.94 19.11 -2.25
C ASN A 51 20.06 18.07 -2.91
N GLY A 52 18.99 18.47 -3.64
CA GLY A 52 18.12 17.59 -4.38
C GLY A 52 16.94 17.02 -3.60
N LEU A 53 16.78 17.36 -2.31
CA LEU A 53 15.58 16.92 -1.55
C LEU A 53 14.34 17.60 -2.10
N THR A 54 13.38 16.81 -2.60
CA THR A 54 12.05 17.32 -2.97
C THR A 54 11.21 17.55 -1.70
N VAL A 55 10.56 18.71 -1.61
CA VAL A 55 9.70 19.08 -0.48
C VAL A 55 8.30 19.39 -0.96
N ILE A 56 7.29 18.81 -0.29
CA ILE A 56 5.87 19.05 -0.54
C ILE A 56 5.24 19.59 0.75
N LEU A 57 4.70 20.80 0.71
CA LEU A 57 4.03 21.43 1.84
C LEU A 57 2.54 21.59 1.55
N ALA A 58 1.69 21.03 2.40
CA ALA A 58 0.23 21.12 2.30
C ALA A 58 -0.36 21.59 3.64
N PRO A 59 -0.30 22.89 3.94
CA PRO A 59 -0.84 23.45 5.17
C PRO A 59 -2.37 23.35 5.20
N ASP A 60 -2.93 23.01 6.36
CA ASP A 60 -4.38 22.93 6.59
C ASP A 60 -4.70 23.40 8.01
N GLU A 61 -5.15 24.64 8.13
CA GLU A 61 -5.49 25.27 9.42
C GLU A 61 -6.66 24.59 10.14
N LEU A 62 -7.46 23.77 9.45
CA LEU A 62 -8.57 23.04 10.04
C LEU A 62 -8.14 21.71 10.68
N SER A 63 -6.92 21.27 10.38
CA SER A 63 -6.35 20.06 10.97
C SER A 63 -5.89 20.31 12.40
N THR A 64 -5.94 19.26 13.24
CA THR A 64 -5.48 19.30 14.64
C THR A 64 -4.10 18.68 14.83
N ALA A 65 -3.52 18.17 13.77
CA ALA A 65 -2.21 17.52 13.74
C ALA A 65 -1.50 17.80 12.41
N ALA A 66 -0.21 17.58 12.37
CA ALA A 66 0.60 17.59 11.15
C ALA A 66 1.29 16.24 10.95
N ALA A 67 1.31 15.77 9.70
CA ALA A 67 2.11 14.63 9.27
C ALA A 67 3.44 15.12 8.69
N VAL A 68 4.54 14.51 9.12
CA VAL A 68 5.86 14.58 8.49
C VAL A 68 6.13 13.21 7.92
N ASN A 69 6.33 13.10 6.61
CA ASN A 69 6.47 11.83 5.90
C ASN A 69 7.61 11.94 4.89
N LEU A 70 8.66 11.18 5.12
CA LEU A 70 9.86 11.14 4.31
C LEU A 70 9.91 9.84 3.53
N TRP A 71 9.84 9.92 2.19
CA TRP A 71 9.97 8.80 1.29
C TRP A 71 11.36 8.79 0.68
N TYR A 72 11.98 7.61 0.67
CA TYR A 72 13.18 7.33 -0.11
C TYR A 72 12.80 6.46 -1.31
N ASP A 73 13.33 6.79 -2.47
CA ASP A 73 13.17 6.00 -3.72
C ASP A 73 14.09 4.78 -3.67
N VAL A 74 13.87 3.94 -2.67
CA VAL A 74 14.61 2.69 -2.44
C VAL A 74 13.70 1.67 -1.76
N GLY A 75 13.65 0.48 -2.30
CA GLY A 75 12.96 -0.69 -1.75
C GLY A 75 13.68 -1.96 -2.20
N SER A 76 13.03 -3.12 -2.05
CA SER A 76 13.69 -4.40 -2.34
C SER A 76 14.18 -4.53 -3.80
N ARG A 77 13.58 -3.81 -4.76
CA ARG A 77 14.05 -3.82 -6.15
C ARG A 77 15.52 -3.39 -6.33
N HIS A 78 16.07 -2.67 -5.35
CA HIS A 78 17.44 -2.16 -5.39
C HIS A 78 18.45 -3.11 -4.75
N GLU A 79 17.97 -4.26 -4.27
CA GLU A 79 18.82 -5.26 -3.61
C GLU A 79 19.58 -6.08 -4.65
N PRO A 80 20.91 -6.27 -4.49
CA PRO A 80 21.65 -7.15 -5.36
C PRO A 80 21.32 -8.63 -5.06
N VAL A 81 21.60 -9.50 -6.02
CA VAL A 81 21.48 -10.96 -5.84
C VAL A 81 22.28 -11.42 -4.63
N GLY A 82 21.67 -12.22 -3.76
CA GLY A 82 22.27 -12.71 -2.52
C GLY A 82 22.25 -11.71 -1.36
N ARG A 83 21.40 -10.68 -1.48
CA ARG A 83 21.19 -9.66 -0.44
C ARG A 83 19.71 -9.29 -0.30
N SER A 84 18.80 -10.24 -0.55
CA SER A 84 17.36 -9.99 -0.42
C SER A 84 16.96 -9.75 1.05
N GLY A 85 16.09 -8.77 1.28
CA GLY A 85 15.64 -8.34 2.61
C GLY A 85 16.46 -7.19 3.22
N PHE A 86 17.49 -6.69 2.51
CA PHE A 86 18.32 -5.59 3.02
C PHE A 86 17.55 -4.28 3.16
N ALA A 87 16.70 -3.95 2.20
CA ALA A 87 15.90 -2.75 2.28
C ALA A 87 14.92 -2.80 3.48
N HIS A 88 14.37 -3.96 3.79
CA HIS A 88 13.53 -4.17 4.96
C HIS A 88 14.34 -4.13 6.26
N LEU A 89 15.50 -4.74 6.29
CA LEU A 89 16.43 -4.64 7.41
C LEU A 89 16.79 -3.17 7.69
N PHE A 90 16.93 -2.35 6.63
CA PHE A 90 17.15 -0.92 6.78
C PHE A 90 15.96 -0.19 7.38
N GLU A 91 14.73 -0.55 7.02
CA GLU A 91 13.55 0.01 7.68
C GLU A 91 13.67 -0.09 9.21
N HIS A 92 14.15 -1.24 9.72
CA HIS A 92 14.39 -1.46 11.14
C HIS A 92 15.59 -0.67 11.67
N LEU A 93 16.74 -0.76 11.00
CA LEU A 93 17.99 -0.12 11.43
C LEU A 93 17.90 1.39 11.55
N MET A 94 17.02 2.04 10.80
CA MET A 94 16.76 3.48 10.88
C MET A 94 16.19 3.93 12.23
N PHE A 95 15.78 3.02 13.10
CA PHE A 95 15.33 3.31 14.48
C PHE A 95 16.38 2.97 15.54
N GLU A 96 17.53 2.42 15.15
CA GLU A 96 18.54 1.89 16.05
C GLU A 96 19.53 2.92 16.57
N GLY A 97 19.38 4.17 16.14
CA GLY A 97 20.09 5.32 16.68
C GLY A 97 20.91 6.08 15.67
N SER A 98 21.29 7.27 16.07
CA SER A 98 22.15 8.19 15.34
C SER A 98 23.15 8.83 16.30
N GLU A 99 23.97 9.75 15.82
CA GLU A 99 24.99 10.42 16.65
C GLU A 99 24.39 11.07 17.92
N HIS A 100 23.20 11.68 17.79
CA HIS A 100 22.56 12.43 18.87
C HIS A 100 21.31 11.76 19.46
N VAL A 101 20.84 10.66 18.88
CA VAL A 101 19.63 9.93 19.30
C VAL A 101 19.99 8.47 19.51
N GLY A 102 19.97 8.01 20.77
CA GLY A 102 20.28 6.61 21.08
C GLY A 102 19.22 5.63 20.56
N ALA A 103 19.59 4.34 20.50
CA ALA A 103 18.69 3.26 20.07
C ALA A 103 17.35 3.30 20.81
N GLY A 104 16.23 3.22 20.07
CA GLY A 104 14.85 3.28 20.59
C GLY A 104 14.43 4.65 21.12
N GLN A 105 15.31 5.64 21.19
CA GLN A 105 14.95 6.98 21.67
C GLN A 105 14.14 7.78 20.67
N HIS A 106 14.28 7.53 19.39
CA HIS A 106 13.47 8.19 18.36
C HIS A 106 11.97 8.01 18.65
N GLN A 107 11.52 6.77 18.81
CA GLN A 107 10.14 6.47 19.15
C GLN A 107 9.70 7.13 20.46
N LEU A 108 10.54 7.03 21.50
CA LEU A 108 10.24 7.59 22.83
C LEU A 108 10.08 9.11 22.80
N LEU A 109 10.90 9.83 21.99
CA LEU A 109 10.81 11.28 21.84
C LEU A 109 9.51 11.70 21.16
N VAL A 110 9.10 10.99 20.11
CA VAL A 110 7.84 11.24 19.40
C VAL A 110 6.63 10.97 20.30
N GLU A 111 6.60 9.82 20.98
CA GLU A 111 5.50 9.46 21.90
C GLU A 111 5.37 10.45 23.07
N ARG A 112 6.49 10.87 23.68
CA ARG A 112 6.51 11.89 24.74
C ARG A 112 6.05 13.26 24.26
N ALA A 113 6.23 13.56 22.99
CA ALA A 113 5.74 14.79 22.37
C ALA A 113 4.23 14.70 22.00
N GLY A 114 3.56 13.56 22.24
CA GLY A 114 2.16 13.34 21.91
C GLY A 114 1.94 12.92 20.46
N GLY A 115 2.99 12.51 19.75
CA GLY A 115 2.92 12.02 18.39
C GLY A 115 2.85 10.48 18.31
N ASN A 116 2.75 9.99 17.09
CA ASN A 116 2.96 8.59 16.72
C ASN A 116 3.84 8.52 15.50
N LEU A 117 4.49 7.37 15.29
CA LEU A 117 5.36 7.12 14.14
C LEU A 117 5.19 5.69 13.64
N ASN A 118 5.59 5.48 12.41
CA ASN A 118 5.77 4.17 11.81
C ASN A 118 6.67 4.29 10.57
N ALA A 119 6.96 3.15 9.97
CA ALA A 119 7.62 3.05 8.68
C ALA A 119 6.87 2.04 7.80
N SER A 120 7.17 2.03 6.52
CA SER A 120 6.75 0.95 5.62
C SER A 120 7.67 0.85 4.43
N ILE A 121 7.79 -0.35 3.91
CA ILE A 121 8.58 -0.65 2.72
C ILE A 121 7.74 -1.40 1.68
N THR A 122 8.10 -1.18 0.42
CA THR A 122 7.63 -1.96 -0.73
C THR A 122 8.84 -2.30 -1.62
N GLU A 123 8.59 -2.86 -2.77
CA GLU A 123 9.63 -3.09 -3.76
C GLU A 123 10.26 -1.77 -4.24
N ASP A 124 9.48 -0.71 -4.34
CA ASP A 124 9.89 0.55 -4.99
C ASP A 124 10.33 1.65 -4.02
N ARG A 125 9.87 1.62 -2.77
CA ARG A 125 10.09 2.74 -1.84
C ARG A 125 10.14 2.29 -0.39
N THR A 126 10.85 3.06 0.44
CA THR A 126 10.79 2.98 1.91
C THR A 126 10.38 4.34 2.45
N ASN A 127 9.47 4.38 3.42
CA ASN A 127 9.09 5.63 4.04
C ASN A 127 9.05 5.56 5.56
N PHE A 128 9.33 6.70 6.16
CA PHE A 128 9.26 6.95 7.59
C PHE A 128 8.33 8.11 7.83
N PHE A 129 7.40 7.95 8.76
CA PHE A 129 6.38 8.97 8.94
C PHE A 129 5.98 9.15 10.40
N GLN A 130 5.61 10.38 10.73
CA GLN A 130 5.18 10.78 12.05
C GLN A 130 3.95 11.67 11.94
N THR A 131 3.02 11.50 12.89
CA THR A 131 1.91 12.45 13.09
C THR A 131 2.13 13.13 14.42
N MET A 132 2.22 14.46 14.41
CA MET A 132 2.61 15.29 15.55
C MET A 132 1.56 16.33 15.87
N PRO A 133 1.47 16.77 17.15
CA PRO A 133 0.86 18.06 17.46
C PRO A 133 1.55 19.19 16.68
N PRO A 134 0.83 20.23 16.22
CA PRO A 134 1.38 21.29 15.37
C PRO A 134 2.64 21.96 15.92
N GLU A 135 2.67 22.19 17.23
CA GLU A 135 3.81 22.82 17.93
C GLU A 135 5.05 21.91 18.09
N ARG A 136 4.96 20.67 17.63
CA ARG A 136 6.03 19.65 17.70
C ARG A 136 6.54 19.19 16.33
N VAL A 137 6.10 19.80 15.25
CA VAL A 137 6.57 19.47 13.88
C VAL A 137 8.07 19.63 13.75
N ASN A 138 8.67 20.63 14.43
CA ASN A 138 10.11 20.85 14.45
C ASN A 138 10.88 19.62 14.98
N LEU A 139 10.35 18.91 15.98
CA LEU A 139 10.99 17.70 16.50
C LEU A 139 11.00 16.58 15.44
N ALA A 140 9.88 16.37 14.74
CA ALA A 140 9.81 15.38 13.69
C ALA A 140 10.79 15.67 12.54
N LEU A 141 10.83 16.92 12.07
CA LEU A 141 11.77 17.35 11.03
C LEU A 141 13.21 17.13 11.45
N TRP A 142 13.55 17.50 12.68
CA TRP A 142 14.90 17.31 13.21
C TRP A 142 15.28 15.82 13.29
N LEU A 143 14.36 14.98 13.79
CA LEU A 143 14.60 13.53 13.91
C LEU A 143 14.82 12.87 12.55
N GLU A 144 14.03 13.25 11.52
CA GLU A 144 14.21 12.74 10.16
C GLU A 144 15.56 13.17 9.56
N ALA A 145 15.91 14.44 9.69
CA ALA A 145 17.19 14.95 9.20
C ALA A 145 18.38 14.34 9.95
N GLU A 146 18.25 14.14 11.27
CA GLU A 146 19.28 13.55 12.11
C GLU A 146 19.60 12.12 11.66
N ARG A 147 18.59 11.27 11.44
CA ARG A 147 18.85 9.89 10.98
C ARG A 147 19.32 9.82 9.53
N MET A 148 18.85 10.72 8.66
CA MET A 148 19.37 10.80 7.28
C MET A 148 20.85 11.12 7.24
N ARG A 149 21.33 11.98 8.15
CA ARG A 149 22.70 12.46 8.16
C ARG A 149 23.65 11.61 9.01
N ASN A 150 23.20 11.15 10.17
CA ASN A 150 24.05 10.69 11.27
C ASN A 150 23.67 9.30 11.76
N LEU A 151 22.98 8.47 10.94
CA LEU A 151 22.63 7.10 11.31
C LEU A 151 23.88 6.33 11.76
N GLN A 152 23.77 5.60 12.87
CA GLN A 152 24.84 4.77 13.41
C GLN A 152 24.39 3.31 13.46
N VAL A 153 24.91 2.51 12.55
CA VAL A 153 24.73 1.06 12.58
C VAL A 153 25.96 0.41 13.17
N THR A 154 25.77 -0.45 14.18
CA THR A 154 26.82 -1.24 14.80
C THR A 154 26.63 -2.72 14.52
N GLU A 155 27.69 -3.52 14.67
CA GLU A 155 27.61 -4.99 14.56
C GLU A 155 26.58 -5.60 15.53
N GLU A 156 26.40 -4.98 16.69
CA GLU A 156 25.47 -5.48 17.71
C GLU A 156 24.02 -5.24 17.30
N ASN A 157 23.65 -4.03 16.87
CA ASN A 157 22.30 -3.75 16.44
C ASN A 157 21.97 -4.40 15.08
N LEU A 158 22.93 -4.51 14.16
CA LEU A 158 22.75 -5.28 12.93
C LEU A 158 22.36 -6.73 13.21
N ARG A 159 23.13 -7.45 14.04
CA ARG A 159 22.81 -8.86 14.39
C ARG A 159 21.45 -8.99 15.08
N ARG A 160 21.12 -8.04 15.94
CA ARG A 160 19.81 -8.06 16.61
C ARG A 160 18.66 -7.88 15.62
N GLU A 161 18.77 -6.90 14.72
CA GLU A 161 17.71 -6.61 13.76
C GLU A 161 17.58 -7.71 12.69
N VAL A 162 18.67 -8.37 12.29
CA VAL A 162 18.61 -9.56 11.45
C VAL A 162 17.72 -10.64 12.09
N GLU A 163 17.91 -10.94 13.40
CA GLU A 163 17.06 -11.93 14.07
C GLU A 163 15.60 -11.45 14.23
N VAL A 164 15.36 -10.15 14.40
CA VAL A 164 14.01 -9.58 14.43
C VAL A 164 13.31 -9.77 13.09
N VAL A 165 13.97 -9.43 11.99
CA VAL A 165 13.41 -9.58 10.62
C VAL A 165 13.16 -11.07 10.29
N LYS A 166 14.08 -11.96 10.67
CA LYS A 166 13.89 -13.40 10.50
C LYS A 166 12.69 -13.93 11.30
N GLU A 167 12.49 -13.45 12.51
CA GLU A 167 11.32 -13.82 13.31
C GLU A 167 10.02 -13.26 12.71
N GLU A 168 10.05 -12.04 12.18
CA GLU A 168 8.93 -11.45 11.47
C GLU A 168 8.56 -12.26 10.21
N ARG A 169 9.56 -12.70 9.44
CA ARG A 169 9.34 -13.60 8.30
C ARG A 169 8.66 -14.88 8.74
N ARG A 170 9.13 -15.53 9.82
CA ARG A 170 8.47 -16.73 10.36
C ARG A 170 7.00 -16.46 10.69
N GLN A 171 6.71 -15.33 11.35
CA GLN A 171 5.35 -15.01 11.78
C GLN A 171 4.43 -14.60 10.64
N ARG A 172 4.92 -13.79 9.69
CA ARG A 172 4.09 -13.25 8.62
C ARG A 172 3.95 -14.17 7.41
N ILE A 173 4.95 -15.00 7.17
CA ILE A 173 5.02 -15.85 5.97
C ILE A 173 4.99 -17.33 6.36
N ASP A 174 6.05 -17.83 7.03
CA ASP A 174 6.28 -19.25 7.17
C ASP A 174 5.23 -19.93 8.06
N ASN A 175 4.70 -19.22 9.07
CA ASN A 175 3.65 -19.70 9.98
C ASN A 175 2.24 -19.17 9.64
N ASN A 176 2.11 -18.38 8.57
CA ASN A 176 0.82 -17.80 8.17
C ASN A 176 0.20 -18.64 7.06
N PRO A 177 -1.09 -19.07 7.19
CA PRO A 177 -1.77 -19.75 6.09
C PRO A 177 -1.66 -18.98 4.77
N TYR A 178 -1.31 -19.68 3.71
CA TYR A 178 -1.11 -19.13 2.35
C TYR A 178 0.07 -18.16 2.20
N GLY A 179 0.94 -18.01 3.22
CA GLY A 179 2.10 -17.11 3.15
C GLY A 179 3.08 -17.50 2.05
N THR A 180 3.42 -18.80 1.97
CA THR A 180 4.28 -19.32 0.88
C THR A 180 3.63 -19.17 -0.49
N THR A 181 2.31 -19.37 -0.59
CA THR A 181 1.54 -19.14 -1.83
C THR A 181 1.68 -17.69 -2.30
N GLN A 182 1.59 -16.73 -1.38
CA GLN A 182 1.76 -15.32 -1.69
C GLN A 182 3.20 -15.02 -2.18
N LEU A 183 4.22 -15.60 -1.55
CA LEU A 183 5.60 -15.42 -2.03
C LEU A 183 5.79 -15.93 -3.46
N GLN A 184 5.24 -17.10 -3.78
CA GLN A 184 5.30 -17.63 -5.15
C GLN A 184 4.54 -16.71 -6.12
N ALA A 185 3.30 -16.37 -5.80
CA ALA A 185 2.42 -15.63 -6.70
C ALA A 185 2.82 -14.15 -6.93
N PHE A 186 3.51 -13.52 -5.97
CA PHE A 186 3.87 -12.09 -6.08
C PHE A 186 5.30 -11.88 -6.58
N TYR A 187 6.16 -12.90 -6.43
CA TYR A 187 7.58 -12.78 -6.69
C TYR A 187 8.12 -13.95 -7.53
N TYR A 188 8.35 -15.11 -6.93
CA TYR A 188 9.20 -16.16 -7.50
C TYR A 188 8.63 -16.82 -8.75
N ALA A 189 7.32 -17.01 -8.84
CA ALA A 189 6.65 -17.56 -10.01
C ALA A 189 6.08 -16.48 -10.94
N ALA A 190 5.90 -15.26 -10.45
CA ALA A 190 5.33 -14.17 -11.23
C ALA A 190 6.36 -13.44 -12.09
N TYR A 191 7.60 -13.31 -11.62
CA TYR A 191 8.66 -12.57 -12.30
C TYR A 191 9.82 -13.45 -12.70
N ASP A 192 10.36 -13.19 -13.90
CA ASP A 192 11.58 -13.84 -14.37
C ASP A 192 12.80 -13.33 -13.61
N SER A 193 13.44 -14.20 -12.83
CA SER A 193 14.59 -13.84 -11.99
C SER A 193 15.86 -13.51 -12.79
N VAL A 194 15.91 -13.80 -14.08
CA VAL A 194 17.05 -13.50 -14.95
C VAL A 194 16.91 -12.12 -15.58
N SER A 195 15.76 -11.81 -16.13
CA SER A 195 15.50 -10.53 -16.83
C SER A 195 14.91 -9.45 -15.92
N CYS A 196 14.38 -9.82 -14.74
CA CYS A 196 13.77 -8.90 -13.79
C CYS A 196 13.93 -9.34 -12.32
N PHE A 197 15.17 -9.63 -11.90
CA PHE A 197 15.48 -9.94 -10.50
C PHE A 197 14.88 -8.92 -9.49
N PRO A 198 14.85 -7.61 -9.79
CA PRO A 198 14.30 -6.59 -8.90
C PRO A 198 12.92 -6.89 -8.30
N TYR A 199 12.08 -7.61 -9.03
CA TYR A 199 10.73 -7.99 -8.54
C TYR A 199 10.57 -9.50 -8.37
N ALA A 200 11.60 -10.29 -8.63
CA ALA A 200 11.57 -11.75 -8.48
C ALA A 200 11.98 -12.24 -7.10
N HIS A 201 12.07 -11.36 -6.11
CA HIS A 201 12.34 -11.71 -4.72
C HIS A 201 11.48 -10.88 -3.76
N SER A 202 11.25 -11.41 -2.57
CA SER A 202 10.35 -10.79 -1.60
C SER A 202 11.01 -9.67 -0.82
N VAL A 203 10.22 -8.65 -0.46
CA VAL A 203 10.65 -7.53 0.39
C VAL A 203 11.23 -7.99 1.73
N ILE A 204 10.66 -9.08 2.31
CA ILE A 204 11.14 -9.59 3.61
C ILE A 204 12.47 -10.35 3.50
N GLY A 205 12.87 -10.71 2.28
CA GLY A 205 14.12 -11.39 2.00
C GLY A 205 14.14 -12.90 2.31
N SER A 206 15.27 -13.54 2.03
CA SER A 206 15.54 -14.93 2.40
C SER A 206 16.29 -15.01 3.73
N MET A 207 16.16 -16.15 4.45
CA MET A 207 16.87 -16.37 5.70
C MET A 207 18.39 -16.37 5.47
N ASP A 208 18.85 -16.98 4.37
CA ASP A 208 20.28 -17.10 4.03
C ASP A 208 20.90 -15.75 3.68
N ASP A 209 20.18 -14.91 2.92
CA ASP A 209 20.65 -13.56 2.56
C ASP A 209 20.73 -12.65 3.79
N LEU A 210 19.76 -12.76 4.70
CA LEU A 210 19.78 -12.03 5.97
C LEU A 210 20.94 -12.47 6.86
N ASP A 211 21.24 -13.76 6.93
CA ASP A 211 22.38 -14.29 7.68
C ASP A 211 23.74 -13.87 7.06
N ALA A 212 23.77 -13.62 5.75
CA ALA A 212 24.93 -13.16 5.03
C ALA A 212 25.16 -11.64 5.11
N ALA A 213 24.32 -10.89 5.84
CA ALA A 213 24.41 -9.43 5.95
C ALA A 213 25.68 -9.01 6.72
N GLU A 214 26.52 -8.20 6.07
CA GLU A 214 27.72 -7.61 6.66
C GLU A 214 27.55 -6.10 6.89
N LEU A 215 28.19 -5.57 7.93
CA LEU A 215 28.11 -4.14 8.25
C LEU A 215 28.57 -3.24 7.08
N ALA A 216 29.54 -3.70 6.31
CA ALA A 216 30.03 -2.97 5.14
C ALA A 216 28.98 -2.86 4.02
N ASP A 217 28.21 -3.94 3.76
CA ASP A 217 27.13 -3.94 2.77
C ASP A 217 26.01 -2.97 3.21
N VAL A 218 25.69 -3.03 4.50
CA VAL A 218 24.68 -2.16 5.12
C VAL A 218 25.08 -0.69 4.99
N GLN A 219 26.34 -0.35 5.31
CA GLN A 219 26.84 1.02 5.17
C GLN A 219 26.81 1.50 3.71
N ALA A 220 27.24 0.64 2.77
CA ALA A 220 27.22 0.98 1.36
C ALA A 220 25.79 1.21 0.82
N PHE A 221 24.81 0.42 1.28
CA PHE A 221 23.41 0.59 0.92
C PHE A 221 22.84 1.92 1.45
N PHE A 222 23.16 2.27 2.71
CA PHE A 222 22.78 3.56 3.29
C PHE A 222 23.36 4.73 2.50
N ASP A 223 24.67 4.74 2.30
CA ASP A 223 25.39 5.82 1.63
C ASP A 223 24.90 6.03 0.18
N THR A 224 24.41 4.96 -0.46
CA THR A 224 23.91 5.01 -1.84
C THR A 224 22.48 5.53 -1.94
N TYR A 225 21.59 5.10 -1.05
CA TYR A 225 20.14 5.28 -1.27
C TYR A 225 19.48 6.25 -0.29
N TYR A 226 20.01 6.43 0.93
CA TYR A 226 19.37 7.27 1.96
C TYR A 226 19.92 8.70 1.96
N VAL A 227 19.89 9.32 0.78
CA VAL A 227 20.42 10.65 0.51
C VAL A 227 19.33 11.62 0.08
N PRO A 228 19.50 12.95 0.26
CA PRO A 228 18.50 13.95 -0.09
C PRO A 228 18.02 13.87 -1.54
N GLY A 229 18.95 13.70 -2.51
CA GLY A 229 18.62 13.62 -3.93
C GLY A 229 17.78 12.38 -4.32
N ASN A 230 17.63 11.42 -3.42
CA ASN A 230 16.81 10.23 -3.56
C ASN A 230 15.59 10.22 -2.62
N ALA A 231 15.19 11.39 -2.10
CA ALA A 231 14.14 11.49 -1.09
C ALA A 231 13.13 12.59 -1.40
N THR A 232 11.90 12.38 -0.92
CA THR A 232 10.83 13.38 -0.92
C THR A 232 10.25 13.53 0.48
N LEU A 233 10.31 14.74 1.02
CA LEU A 233 9.72 15.11 2.30
C LEU A 233 8.34 15.73 2.06
N SER A 234 7.28 15.21 2.68
CA SER A 234 6.01 15.92 2.74
C SER A 234 5.64 16.32 4.15
N VAL A 235 5.16 17.56 4.32
CA VAL A 235 4.56 18.07 5.56
C VAL A 235 3.13 18.46 5.27
N VAL A 236 2.16 17.84 5.95
CA VAL A 236 0.73 17.98 5.65
C VAL A 236 -0.08 18.20 6.92
N GLY A 237 -0.91 19.23 6.96
CA GLY A 237 -1.82 19.49 8.08
C GLY A 237 -1.57 20.81 8.78
N ALA A 238 -1.75 20.85 10.09
CA ALA A 238 -1.66 22.08 10.88
C ALA A 238 -0.20 22.49 11.10
N PHE A 239 0.29 23.45 10.35
CA PHE A 239 1.59 24.10 10.54
C PHE A 239 1.62 25.44 9.81
N ASP A 240 2.56 26.29 10.20
CA ASP A 240 2.83 27.57 9.53
C ASP A 240 3.99 27.38 8.55
N PRO A 241 3.79 27.54 7.23
CA PRO A 241 4.86 27.43 6.23
C PRO A 241 6.02 28.39 6.46
N GLU A 242 5.76 29.59 6.96
CA GLU A 242 6.81 30.60 7.25
C GLU A 242 7.75 30.15 8.39
N VAL A 243 7.27 29.25 9.26
CA VAL A 243 8.07 28.64 10.33
C VAL A 243 8.73 27.34 9.85
N VAL A 244 8.01 26.52 9.11
CA VAL A 244 8.47 25.17 8.72
C VAL A 244 9.55 25.22 7.63
N ARG A 245 9.45 26.11 6.63
CA ARG A 245 10.45 26.24 5.56
C ARG A 245 11.86 26.50 6.10
N PRO A 246 12.09 27.53 6.94
CA PRO A 246 13.45 27.76 7.49
C PRO A 246 13.98 26.57 8.30
N LEU A 247 13.11 25.81 8.99
CA LEU A 247 13.52 24.60 9.71
C LEU A 247 13.95 23.48 8.76
N ILE A 248 13.24 23.31 7.64
CA ILE A 248 13.62 22.33 6.61
C ILE A 248 14.99 22.72 6.01
N ASP A 249 15.19 23.99 5.66
CA ASP A 249 16.45 24.49 5.13
C ASP A 249 17.58 24.29 6.14
N GLU A 250 17.35 24.58 7.43
CA GLU A 250 18.32 24.43 8.50
C GLU A 250 18.73 22.96 8.73
N TYR A 251 17.73 22.05 8.79
CA TYR A 251 17.99 20.68 9.17
C TYR A 251 18.44 19.81 8.00
N PHE A 252 17.79 19.93 6.86
CA PHE A 252 18.08 19.10 5.68
C PHE A 252 19.09 19.73 4.72
N GLY A 253 19.13 21.07 4.60
CA GLY A 253 20.01 21.74 3.64
C GLY A 253 21.49 21.49 3.85
N ALA A 254 21.90 21.15 5.08
CA ALA A 254 23.27 20.79 5.40
C ALA A 254 23.62 19.30 5.17
N VAL A 255 22.63 18.46 4.81
CA VAL A 255 22.87 17.05 4.46
C VAL A 255 23.49 16.98 3.06
N PRO A 256 24.62 16.27 2.86
CA PRO A 256 25.22 16.13 1.53
C PRO A 256 24.24 15.51 0.51
N ALA A 257 24.27 16.00 -0.72
CA ALA A 257 23.36 15.54 -1.79
C ALA A 257 23.45 14.02 -2.07
N GLY A 258 24.63 13.44 -1.90
CA GLY A 258 24.91 12.07 -2.34
C GLY A 258 25.12 11.99 -3.85
N ASP A 259 25.54 10.83 -4.33
CA ASP A 259 25.57 10.49 -5.75
C ASP A 259 24.19 9.97 -6.20
N PRO A 260 23.79 10.16 -7.47
CA PRO A 260 22.58 9.55 -7.97
C PRO A 260 22.63 8.02 -7.84
N PRO A 261 21.57 7.36 -7.30
CA PRO A 261 21.54 5.92 -7.19
C PRO A 261 21.66 5.23 -8.55
N PRO A 262 22.21 4.00 -8.60
CA PRO A 262 22.31 3.24 -9.84
C PRO A 262 20.91 2.91 -10.40
N THR A 263 20.81 2.89 -11.72
CA THR A 263 19.57 2.49 -12.42
C THR A 263 19.31 1.00 -12.22
N VAL A 264 18.08 0.66 -11.89
CA VAL A 264 17.61 -0.72 -11.79
C VAL A 264 16.96 -1.14 -13.11
N GLU A 265 17.34 -2.29 -13.63
CA GLU A 265 16.82 -2.82 -14.90
C GLU A 265 15.85 -3.98 -14.66
N CYS A 266 14.68 -3.91 -15.31
CA CYS A 266 13.68 -4.97 -15.42
C CYS A 266 13.18 -4.98 -16.87
N THR A 267 13.76 -5.82 -17.73
CA THR A 267 13.60 -5.71 -19.20
C THR A 267 12.47 -6.56 -19.76
N ASP A 268 12.27 -7.76 -19.24
CA ASP A 268 11.22 -8.69 -19.68
C ASP A 268 10.68 -9.50 -18.48
N PRO A 269 9.85 -8.88 -17.64
CA PRO A 269 9.47 -9.43 -16.33
C PRO A 269 8.69 -10.74 -16.41
N PHE A 270 8.02 -11.01 -17.54
CA PHE A 270 7.07 -12.10 -17.68
C PHE A 270 7.45 -13.12 -18.76
N SER A 271 8.71 -13.12 -19.22
CA SER A 271 9.18 -13.95 -20.33
C SER A 271 9.07 -15.46 -20.07
N HIS A 272 9.04 -15.89 -18.82
CA HIS A 272 8.97 -17.31 -18.42
C HIS A 272 7.53 -17.84 -18.27
N LEU A 273 6.52 -16.95 -18.31
CA LEU A 273 5.11 -17.36 -18.19
C LEU A 273 4.62 -18.13 -19.41
N PRO A 274 3.66 -19.04 -19.28
CA PRO A 274 2.90 -19.37 -18.09
C PRO A 274 3.63 -20.32 -17.13
N VAL A 275 3.32 -20.20 -15.84
CA VAL A 275 3.81 -21.09 -14.78
C VAL A 275 2.62 -21.64 -13.97
N GLU A 276 2.67 -22.91 -13.61
CA GLU A 276 1.76 -23.55 -12.68
C GLU A 276 2.53 -24.33 -11.63
N GLN A 277 2.21 -24.13 -10.35
CA GLN A 277 2.93 -24.75 -9.23
C GLN A 277 1.97 -25.18 -8.13
N GLU A 278 2.26 -26.32 -7.49
CA GLU A 278 1.65 -26.70 -6.23
C GLU A 278 2.52 -26.27 -5.04
N VAL A 279 1.87 -25.71 -4.03
CA VAL A 279 2.48 -25.37 -2.73
C VAL A 279 1.76 -26.16 -1.65
N ARG A 280 2.50 -26.98 -0.91
CA ARG A 280 1.97 -27.65 0.29
C ARG A 280 2.14 -26.73 1.48
N ASP A 281 1.04 -26.39 2.13
CA ASP A 281 1.03 -25.48 3.26
C ASP A 281 0.48 -26.18 4.51
N PRO A 282 1.34 -26.45 5.52
CA PRO A 282 0.91 -27.11 6.75
C PRO A 282 -0.03 -26.26 7.61
N ASN A 283 -0.08 -24.94 7.36
CA ASN A 283 -0.91 -24.01 8.11
C ASN A 283 -2.27 -23.76 7.43
N ALA A 284 -2.41 -24.11 6.16
CA ALA A 284 -3.67 -23.97 5.43
C ALA A 284 -4.66 -25.08 5.85
N ASN A 285 -5.91 -24.70 6.10
CA ASN A 285 -6.98 -25.65 6.43
C ASN A 285 -7.82 -26.02 5.19
N LEU A 286 -7.78 -25.24 4.15
CA LEU A 286 -8.56 -25.40 2.92
C LEU A 286 -7.63 -25.18 1.72
N PRO A 287 -7.88 -25.88 0.59
CA PRO A 287 -7.20 -25.58 -0.66
C PRO A 287 -7.44 -24.13 -1.08
N ALA A 288 -6.49 -23.56 -1.82
CA ALA A 288 -6.65 -22.23 -2.39
C ALA A 288 -5.95 -22.12 -3.73
N THR A 289 -6.39 -21.18 -4.54
CA THR A 289 -5.76 -20.84 -5.81
C THR A 289 -5.44 -19.35 -5.85
N MET A 290 -4.20 -19.03 -6.20
CA MET A 290 -3.78 -17.67 -6.49
C MET A 290 -3.25 -17.60 -7.92
N ILE A 291 -3.82 -16.68 -8.71
CA ILE A 291 -3.41 -16.45 -10.10
C ILE A 291 -2.90 -15.01 -10.20
N SER A 292 -1.67 -14.85 -10.65
CA SER A 292 -1.05 -13.55 -10.91
C SER A 292 -0.83 -13.38 -12.40
N TYR A 293 -1.52 -12.41 -13.00
CA TYR A 293 -1.32 -12.01 -14.38
C TYR A 293 -0.30 -10.88 -14.43
N GLY A 294 0.62 -10.94 -15.40
CA GLY A 294 1.47 -9.81 -15.73
C GLY A 294 0.62 -8.61 -16.17
N ALA A 295 0.85 -7.47 -15.55
CA ALA A 295 0.12 -6.23 -15.77
C ALA A 295 1.09 -5.11 -16.19
N VAL A 296 0.68 -3.88 -16.04
CA VAL A 296 1.43 -2.68 -16.46
C VAL A 296 2.04 -1.95 -15.27
N ALA A 297 2.96 -1.02 -15.55
CA ALA A 297 3.48 -0.08 -14.56
C ALA A 297 2.39 0.89 -14.06
N ALA A 298 2.63 1.53 -12.90
CA ALA A 298 1.67 2.43 -12.27
C ALA A 298 1.29 3.65 -13.14
N ASP A 299 2.21 4.15 -13.94
CA ASP A 299 2.06 5.31 -14.82
C ASP A 299 1.47 4.97 -16.21
N HIS A 300 1.23 3.68 -16.51
CA HIS A 300 0.70 3.26 -17.79
C HIS A 300 -0.77 3.66 -17.97
N PRO A 301 -1.21 4.08 -19.18
CA PRO A 301 -2.60 4.48 -19.44
C PRO A 301 -3.67 3.41 -19.12
N ASP A 302 -3.34 2.13 -19.19
CA ASP A 302 -4.26 1.04 -18.91
C ASP A 302 -4.40 0.73 -17.40
N SER A 303 -3.63 1.39 -16.52
CA SER A 303 -3.63 1.13 -15.08
C SER A 303 -5.00 1.42 -14.43
N GLN A 304 -5.71 2.45 -14.88
CA GLN A 304 -7.05 2.79 -14.41
C GLN A 304 -8.07 1.72 -14.80
N ALA A 305 -8.04 1.25 -16.06
CA ALA A 305 -8.94 0.21 -16.53
C ALA A 305 -8.71 -1.12 -15.79
N LEU A 306 -7.45 -1.50 -15.57
CA LEU A 306 -7.08 -2.68 -14.77
C LEU A 306 -7.50 -2.57 -13.30
N THR A 307 -7.41 -1.38 -12.69
CA THR A 307 -7.90 -1.15 -11.32
C THR A 307 -9.42 -1.37 -11.23
N LEU A 308 -10.18 -0.80 -12.18
CA LEU A 308 -11.64 -0.96 -12.21
C LEU A 308 -12.03 -2.41 -12.53
N LEU A 309 -11.32 -3.07 -13.45
CA LEU A 309 -11.49 -4.49 -13.75
C LEU A 309 -11.31 -5.35 -12.50
N ALA A 310 -10.21 -5.18 -11.78
CA ALA A 310 -9.95 -5.91 -10.54
C ALA A 310 -11.04 -5.65 -9.49
N SER A 311 -11.51 -4.40 -9.37
CA SER A 311 -12.61 -4.06 -8.46
C SER A 311 -13.93 -4.74 -8.84
N ILE A 312 -14.27 -4.82 -10.14
CA ILE A 312 -15.48 -5.48 -10.64
C ILE A 312 -15.38 -6.99 -10.40
N LEU A 313 -14.20 -7.57 -10.67
CA LEU A 313 -13.98 -8.99 -10.47
C LEU A 313 -14.06 -9.39 -8.99
N GLY A 314 -13.35 -8.70 -8.09
CA GLY A 314 -13.11 -9.24 -6.75
C GLY A 314 -13.39 -8.34 -5.56
N THR A 315 -13.93 -7.11 -5.70
CA THR A 315 -14.11 -6.24 -4.54
C THR A 315 -15.54 -6.28 -3.99
N GLY A 316 -15.68 -6.92 -2.80
CA GLY A 316 -16.94 -6.98 -2.04
C GLY A 316 -17.96 -7.99 -2.58
N GLU A 317 -19.07 -8.13 -1.85
CA GLU A 317 -20.06 -9.19 -2.10
C GLU A 317 -20.78 -9.09 -3.45
N THR A 318 -20.80 -7.94 -4.09
CA THR A 318 -21.43 -7.72 -5.41
C THR A 318 -20.45 -7.91 -6.58
N SER A 319 -19.19 -8.29 -6.30
CA SER A 319 -18.20 -8.61 -7.31
C SER A 319 -18.51 -9.93 -8.03
N ARG A 320 -18.02 -10.07 -9.26
CA ARG A 320 -18.34 -11.25 -10.08
C ARG A 320 -17.82 -12.54 -9.46
N LEU A 321 -16.60 -12.56 -8.98
CA LEU A 321 -16.01 -13.74 -8.36
C LEU A 321 -16.76 -14.13 -7.08
N HIS A 322 -17.16 -13.16 -6.25
CA HIS A 322 -17.96 -13.47 -5.06
C HIS A 322 -19.32 -14.05 -5.43
N GLN A 323 -20.03 -13.46 -6.40
CA GLN A 323 -21.33 -13.98 -6.85
C GLN A 323 -21.19 -15.38 -7.45
N ARG A 324 -20.23 -15.58 -8.35
CA ARG A 324 -20.05 -16.85 -9.05
C ARG A 324 -19.52 -17.95 -8.13
N LEU A 325 -18.39 -17.74 -7.44
CA LEU A 325 -17.69 -18.79 -6.69
C LEU A 325 -18.30 -19.01 -5.31
N VAL A 326 -18.74 -17.95 -4.62
CA VAL A 326 -19.20 -18.05 -3.23
C VAL A 326 -20.72 -18.27 -3.15
N ARG A 327 -21.52 -17.53 -3.95
CA ARG A 327 -22.98 -17.57 -3.86
C ARG A 327 -23.61 -18.64 -4.74
N GLU A 328 -23.25 -18.70 -6.02
CA GLU A 328 -23.89 -19.61 -7.00
C GLU A 328 -23.31 -21.02 -6.90
N GLU A 329 -22.01 -21.17 -7.12
CA GLU A 329 -21.34 -22.47 -7.14
C GLU A 329 -21.05 -23.03 -5.74
N GLN A 330 -20.96 -22.15 -4.73
CA GLN A 330 -20.58 -22.52 -3.37
C GLN A 330 -19.22 -23.25 -3.33
N ALA A 331 -18.38 -22.99 -4.32
CA ALA A 331 -17.07 -23.61 -4.46
C ALA A 331 -16.00 -22.93 -3.62
N ALA A 332 -16.19 -21.65 -3.23
CA ALA A 332 -15.23 -20.90 -2.43
C ALA A 332 -15.89 -20.30 -1.17
N VAL A 333 -15.08 -20.15 -0.11
CA VAL A 333 -15.45 -19.38 1.08
C VAL A 333 -15.10 -17.91 0.91
N ASN A 334 -14.11 -17.59 0.05
CA ASN A 334 -13.70 -16.25 -0.30
C ASN A 334 -13.14 -16.22 -1.73
N ALA A 335 -13.38 -15.11 -2.44
CA ALA A 335 -12.78 -14.84 -3.74
C ALA A 335 -12.59 -13.33 -3.90
N VAL A 336 -11.36 -12.90 -4.22
CA VAL A 336 -10.97 -11.50 -4.32
C VAL A 336 -10.09 -11.25 -5.55
N SER A 337 -10.01 -9.99 -5.99
CA SER A 337 -9.08 -9.53 -7.01
C SER A 337 -8.58 -8.13 -6.69
N TYR A 338 -7.32 -7.86 -7.03
CA TYR A 338 -6.68 -6.57 -6.85
C TYR A 338 -5.48 -6.41 -7.79
N THR A 339 -5.04 -5.17 -7.98
CA THR A 339 -3.82 -4.83 -8.72
C THR A 339 -2.69 -4.53 -7.75
N MET A 340 -1.47 -4.92 -8.13
CA MET A 340 -0.22 -4.56 -7.46
C MET A 340 0.62 -3.78 -8.47
N PHE A 341 0.39 -2.47 -8.55
CA PHE A 341 1.20 -1.62 -9.43
C PHE A 341 2.54 -1.33 -8.79
N ARG A 342 3.54 -1.25 -9.65
CA ARG A 342 4.95 -1.00 -9.35
C ARG A 342 5.48 0.07 -10.29
N ARG A 343 6.71 0.51 -10.09
CA ARG A 343 7.37 1.44 -11.02
C ARG A 343 7.59 0.80 -12.40
N ASP A 344 7.91 -0.49 -12.41
CA ASP A 344 7.91 -1.34 -13.60
C ASP A 344 6.61 -2.16 -13.68
N PRO A 345 6.44 -3.03 -14.70
CA PRO A 345 5.22 -3.83 -14.83
C PRO A 345 4.84 -4.59 -13.56
N GLY A 346 3.62 -4.37 -13.10
CA GLY A 346 3.04 -4.95 -11.89
C GLY A 346 2.19 -6.19 -12.18
N LEU A 347 1.28 -6.51 -11.27
CA LEU A 347 0.43 -7.69 -11.34
C LEU A 347 -1.05 -7.35 -11.17
N LEU A 348 -1.92 -8.15 -11.81
CA LEU A 348 -3.32 -8.28 -11.42
C LEU A 348 -3.50 -9.69 -10.81
N VAL A 349 -4.01 -9.72 -9.58
CA VAL A 349 -4.09 -10.95 -8.80
C VAL A 349 -5.54 -11.36 -8.59
N LEU A 350 -5.81 -12.66 -8.79
CA LEU A 350 -7.04 -13.33 -8.36
C LEU A 350 -6.67 -14.30 -7.24
N PHE A 351 -7.44 -14.32 -6.17
CA PHE A 351 -7.23 -15.25 -5.06
C PHE A 351 -8.57 -15.81 -4.60
N ALA A 352 -8.66 -17.14 -4.50
CA ALA A 352 -9.82 -17.83 -4.00
C ALA A 352 -9.43 -18.95 -3.01
N ILE A 353 -10.19 -19.05 -1.92
CA ILE A 353 -10.04 -20.11 -0.93
C ILE A 353 -11.23 -21.06 -1.11
N ALA A 354 -10.96 -22.34 -1.32
CA ALA A 354 -11.96 -23.36 -1.57
C ALA A 354 -12.93 -23.55 -0.40
N ASN A 355 -14.16 -23.96 -0.70
CA ASN A 355 -15.06 -24.49 0.31
C ASN A 355 -14.66 -25.95 0.65
N GLN A 356 -15.18 -26.44 1.76
CA GLN A 356 -14.87 -27.81 2.19
C GLN A 356 -15.24 -28.85 1.13
N GLY A 357 -14.27 -29.68 0.76
CA GLY A 357 -14.43 -30.75 -0.23
C GLY A 357 -14.31 -30.29 -1.69
N VAL A 358 -13.86 -29.08 -1.92
CA VAL A 358 -13.55 -28.53 -3.25
C VAL A 358 -12.03 -28.48 -3.43
N GLU A 359 -11.52 -28.96 -4.55
CA GLU A 359 -10.10 -28.96 -4.90
C GLU A 359 -9.70 -27.60 -5.51
N ALA A 360 -8.40 -27.27 -5.43
CA ALA A 360 -7.85 -25.99 -5.91
C ALA A 360 -8.04 -25.81 -7.41
N GLU A 361 -7.94 -26.88 -8.19
CA GLU A 361 -8.10 -26.90 -9.65
C GLU A 361 -9.52 -26.46 -10.07
N ARG A 362 -10.54 -26.82 -9.27
CA ARG A 362 -11.91 -26.37 -9.55
C ARG A 362 -12.05 -24.85 -9.43
N LEU A 363 -11.28 -24.23 -8.53
CA LEU A 363 -11.25 -22.76 -8.44
C LEU A 363 -10.62 -22.14 -9.68
N VAL A 364 -9.53 -22.74 -10.22
CA VAL A 364 -8.91 -22.27 -11.48
C VAL A 364 -9.94 -22.25 -12.61
N GLU A 365 -10.67 -23.37 -12.81
CA GLU A 365 -11.70 -23.45 -13.84
C GLU A 365 -12.75 -22.33 -13.73
N LEU A 366 -13.25 -22.09 -12.51
CA LEU A 366 -14.27 -21.06 -12.27
C LEU A 366 -13.73 -19.63 -12.43
N LEU A 367 -12.48 -19.40 -12.02
CA LEU A 367 -11.80 -18.11 -12.21
C LEU A 367 -11.60 -17.84 -13.71
N ASP A 368 -11.16 -18.85 -14.47
CA ASP A 368 -10.95 -18.76 -15.91
C ASP A 368 -12.27 -18.50 -16.65
N GLU A 369 -13.34 -19.22 -16.33
CA GLU A 369 -14.68 -18.98 -16.91
C GLU A 369 -15.13 -17.53 -16.73
N GLU A 370 -14.86 -16.92 -15.57
CA GLU A 370 -15.27 -15.54 -15.30
C GLU A 370 -14.38 -14.51 -15.99
N VAL A 371 -13.05 -14.75 -16.04
CA VAL A 371 -12.10 -13.93 -16.79
C VAL A 371 -12.44 -13.96 -18.29
N GLU A 372 -12.64 -15.14 -18.87
CA GLU A 372 -13.04 -15.29 -20.27
C GLU A 372 -14.37 -14.60 -20.58
N ARG A 373 -15.33 -14.65 -19.63
CA ARG A 373 -16.60 -13.96 -19.77
C ARG A 373 -16.42 -12.45 -19.86
N VAL A 374 -15.59 -11.87 -19.00
CA VAL A 374 -15.30 -10.43 -19.05
C VAL A 374 -14.58 -10.06 -20.35
N ALA A 375 -13.60 -10.84 -20.76
CA ALA A 375 -12.86 -10.60 -22.00
C ALA A 375 -13.76 -10.66 -23.25
N ARG A 376 -14.75 -11.55 -23.25
CA ARG A 376 -15.67 -11.76 -24.38
C ARG A 376 -16.86 -10.80 -24.38
N GLU A 377 -17.52 -10.64 -23.22
CA GLU A 377 -18.80 -9.96 -23.09
C GLU A 377 -18.68 -8.55 -22.50
N GLY A 378 -17.51 -8.23 -21.90
CA GLY A 378 -17.29 -6.98 -21.21
C GLY A 378 -17.97 -6.90 -19.84
N VAL A 379 -18.12 -5.68 -19.36
CA VAL A 379 -18.79 -5.34 -18.11
C VAL A 379 -20.01 -4.47 -18.39
N THR A 380 -20.97 -4.49 -17.48
CA THR A 380 -22.15 -3.60 -17.59
C THR A 380 -21.83 -2.21 -17.06
N GLU A 381 -22.52 -1.20 -17.57
CA GLU A 381 -22.42 0.18 -17.07
C GLU A 381 -22.66 0.27 -15.55
N ALA A 382 -23.56 -0.54 -15.01
CA ALA A 382 -23.85 -0.57 -13.58
C ALA A 382 -22.69 -1.16 -12.74
N GLU A 383 -21.91 -2.09 -13.27
CA GLU A 383 -20.71 -2.62 -12.64
C GLU A 383 -19.60 -1.57 -12.65
N LEU A 384 -19.39 -0.93 -13.80
CA LEU A 384 -18.42 0.13 -13.98
C LEU A 384 -18.70 1.31 -13.04
N GLU A 385 -19.96 1.79 -13.02
CA GLU A 385 -20.38 2.86 -12.11
C GLU A 385 -20.14 2.51 -10.63
N ARG A 386 -20.45 1.27 -10.22
CA ARG A 386 -20.15 0.82 -8.84
C ARG A 386 -18.66 0.83 -8.52
N ALA A 387 -17.82 0.35 -9.44
CA ALA A 387 -16.37 0.35 -9.26
C ALA A 387 -15.81 1.77 -9.18
N ALA A 388 -16.22 2.67 -10.06
CA ALA A 388 -15.87 4.09 -10.07
C ALA A 388 -16.31 4.81 -8.77
N ASN A 389 -17.53 4.53 -8.29
CA ASN A 389 -18.03 5.09 -7.03
C ASN A 389 -17.25 4.56 -5.81
N ARG A 390 -16.82 3.29 -5.81
CA ARG A 390 -15.91 2.75 -4.78
C ARG A 390 -14.57 3.47 -4.79
N ARG A 391 -13.97 3.68 -5.97
CA ARG A 391 -12.72 4.43 -6.11
C ARG A 391 -12.85 5.84 -5.52
N ARG A 392 -13.91 6.56 -5.90
CA ARG A 392 -14.20 7.91 -5.36
C ARG A 392 -14.36 7.91 -3.84
N ALA A 393 -15.10 6.95 -3.29
CA ALA A 393 -15.29 6.83 -1.85
C ALA A 393 -13.97 6.52 -1.13
N SER A 394 -13.16 5.59 -1.66
CA SER A 394 -11.86 5.24 -1.11
C SER A 394 -10.91 6.45 -1.05
N GLU A 395 -10.80 7.21 -2.15
CA GLU A 395 -9.99 8.43 -2.17
C GLU A 395 -10.48 9.46 -1.17
N THR A 396 -11.80 9.69 -1.12
CA THR A 396 -12.37 10.64 -0.17
C THR A 396 -12.02 10.25 1.28
N LEU A 397 -12.13 8.97 1.63
CA LEU A 397 -11.82 8.47 2.96
C LEU A 397 -10.32 8.56 3.27
N GLN A 398 -9.46 8.21 2.34
CA GLN A 398 -8.01 8.31 2.52
C GLN A 398 -7.56 9.76 2.78
N ARG A 399 -8.12 10.72 2.05
CA ARG A 399 -7.79 12.13 2.17
C ARG A 399 -8.38 12.83 3.41
N GLN A 400 -9.17 12.12 4.26
CA GLN A 400 -9.69 12.68 5.51
C GLN A 400 -8.61 12.88 6.57
N THR A 401 -7.54 12.09 6.56
CA THR A 401 -6.45 12.19 7.53
C THR A 401 -5.25 12.95 6.96
N VAL A 402 -4.47 13.60 7.82
CA VAL A 402 -3.23 14.28 7.40
C VAL A 402 -2.25 13.30 6.78
N MET A 403 -2.12 12.09 7.36
CA MET A 403 -1.25 11.04 6.82
C MET A 403 -1.76 10.49 5.49
N GLY A 404 -3.07 10.32 5.33
CA GLY A 404 -3.66 9.89 4.06
C GLY A 404 -3.41 10.89 2.93
N ARG A 405 -3.47 12.19 3.22
CA ARG A 405 -3.11 13.24 2.26
C ARG A 405 -1.61 13.24 1.94
N ALA A 406 -0.76 13.09 2.97
CA ALA A 406 0.69 13.00 2.78
C ALA A 406 1.06 11.80 1.89
N ASN A 407 0.52 10.62 2.18
CA ASN A 407 0.75 9.41 1.37
C ASN A 407 0.23 9.58 -0.06
N ALA A 408 -0.91 10.22 -0.27
CA ALA A 408 -1.43 10.47 -1.61
C ALA A 408 -0.46 11.35 -2.42
N LEU A 409 -0.04 12.50 -1.89
CA LEU A 409 0.92 13.39 -2.57
C LEU A 409 2.23 12.70 -2.88
N GLN A 410 2.76 11.91 -1.93
CA GLN A 410 3.98 11.13 -2.10
C GLN A 410 3.82 10.05 -3.19
N TRP A 411 2.67 9.36 -3.22
CA TRP A 411 2.40 8.32 -4.21
C TRP A 411 2.42 8.88 -5.63
N TYR A 412 1.76 10.02 -5.87
CA TYR A 412 1.74 10.65 -7.19
C TYR A 412 3.12 11.16 -7.58
N ASN A 413 3.85 11.76 -6.63
CA ASN A 413 5.23 12.20 -6.89
C ASN A 413 6.13 11.03 -7.25
N HIS A 414 6.07 9.93 -6.49
CA HIS A 414 6.94 8.78 -6.66
C HIS A 414 6.65 7.99 -7.95
N PHE A 415 5.39 7.69 -8.24
CA PHE A 415 5.02 6.84 -9.37
C PHE A 415 4.72 7.61 -10.65
N LEU A 416 4.22 8.84 -10.57
CA LEU A 416 3.88 9.64 -11.74
C LEU A 416 4.82 10.84 -11.96
N GLY A 417 5.87 10.98 -11.14
CA GLY A 417 6.91 11.99 -11.28
C GLY A 417 6.51 13.40 -10.84
N THR A 418 5.27 13.60 -10.40
CA THR A 418 4.80 14.91 -9.92
C THR A 418 3.60 14.79 -8.99
N PRO A 419 3.57 15.50 -7.86
CA PRO A 419 2.42 15.49 -6.96
C PRO A 419 1.18 16.15 -7.59
N GLU A 420 1.34 17.01 -8.60
CA GLU A 420 0.24 17.65 -9.35
C GLU A 420 -0.68 16.64 -10.05
N ALA A 421 -0.18 15.46 -10.39
CA ALA A 421 -0.98 14.38 -11.00
C ALA A 421 -2.20 13.98 -10.16
N ILE A 422 -2.17 14.22 -8.85
CA ILE A 422 -3.32 14.01 -7.95
C ILE A 422 -4.59 14.77 -8.38
N ARG A 423 -4.44 15.90 -9.11
CA ARG A 423 -5.55 16.79 -9.45
C ARG A 423 -6.45 16.25 -10.57
N GLY A 424 -5.94 15.33 -11.39
CA GLY A 424 -6.69 14.74 -12.51
C GLY A 424 -6.97 13.24 -12.38
N ASP A 425 -6.44 12.60 -11.35
CA ASP A 425 -6.48 11.14 -11.24
C ASP A 425 -7.90 10.57 -11.17
N LEU A 426 -8.76 11.14 -10.34
CA LEU A 426 -10.15 10.69 -10.24
C LEU A 426 -10.89 10.83 -11.57
N ASP A 427 -10.67 11.91 -12.30
CA ASP A 427 -11.29 12.14 -13.60
C ASP A 427 -10.84 11.09 -14.62
N SER A 428 -9.57 10.64 -14.54
CA SER A 428 -9.04 9.56 -15.37
C SER A 428 -9.79 8.24 -15.12
N TYR A 429 -10.05 7.89 -13.86
CA TYR A 429 -10.88 6.71 -13.53
C TYR A 429 -12.33 6.86 -14.00
N LEU A 430 -12.91 8.05 -13.92
CA LEU A 430 -14.28 8.30 -14.34
C LEU A 430 -14.45 8.37 -15.89
N ALA A 431 -13.36 8.54 -16.60
CA ALA A 431 -13.31 8.54 -18.07
C ALA A 431 -13.22 7.11 -18.65
N VAL A 432 -12.85 6.10 -17.84
CA VAL A 432 -12.76 4.70 -18.29
C VAL A 432 -14.14 4.20 -18.72
N THR A 433 -14.20 3.58 -19.89
CA THR A 433 -15.42 2.98 -20.46
C THR A 433 -15.50 1.47 -20.22
N ALA A 434 -16.66 0.89 -20.42
CA ALA A 434 -16.85 -0.56 -20.38
C ALA A 434 -16.03 -1.30 -21.46
N ASP A 435 -15.80 -0.63 -22.60
CA ASP A 435 -14.94 -1.17 -23.66
C ASP A 435 -13.47 -1.18 -23.25
N ASP A 436 -12.97 -0.13 -22.57
CA ASP A 436 -11.60 -0.09 -22.05
C ASP A 436 -11.36 -1.23 -21.05
N VAL A 437 -12.31 -1.50 -20.16
CA VAL A 437 -12.23 -2.62 -19.21
C VAL A 437 -12.22 -3.97 -19.94
N ARG A 438 -13.05 -4.15 -20.96
CA ARG A 438 -13.09 -5.37 -21.78
C ARG A 438 -11.78 -5.56 -22.55
N GLU A 439 -11.22 -4.49 -23.14
CA GLU A 439 -9.95 -4.54 -23.85
C GLU A 439 -8.80 -4.86 -22.91
N ALA A 440 -8.77 -4.28 -21.70
CA ALA A 440 -7.78 -4.60 -20.68
C ALA A 440 -7.85 -6.09 -20.30
N ALA A 441 -9.05 -6.63 -20.05
CA ALA A 441 -9.22 -8.06 -19.77
C ALA A 441 -8.69 -8.93 -20.92
N SER A 442 -9.04 -8.60 -22.18
CA SER A 442 -8.64 -9.35 -23.37
C SER A 442 -7.13 -9.28 -23.65
N ARG A 443 -6.46 -8.22 -23.22
CA ARG A 443 -5.03 -8.00 -23.47
C ARG A 443 -4.15 -8.60 -22.39
N TYR A 444 -4.53 -8.52 -21.12
CA TYR A 444 -3.66 -8.83 -19.99
C TYR A 444 -4.02 -10.14 -19.29
N LEU A 445 -5.31 -10.53 -19.23
CA LEU A 445 -5.73 -11.72 -18.51
C LEU A 445 -5.73 -12.96 -19.42
N LEU A 446 -4.58 -13.24 -20.00
CA LEU A 446 -4.38 -14.35 -20.94
C LEU A 446 -3.77 -15.57 -20.23
N PRO A 447 -4.15 -16.80 -20.61
CA PRO A 447 -3.56 -18.01 -20.05
C PRO A 447 -2.03 -18.09 -20.17
N GLU A 448 -1.46 -17.53 -21.24
CA GLU A 448 -0.01 -17.46 -21.46
C GLU A 448 0.71 -16.36 -20.66
N ASN A 449 -0.01 -15.48 -19.98
CA ASN A 449 0.54 -14.33 -19.24
C ASN A 449 0.28 -14.45 -17.72
N ARG A 450 0.38 -15.67 -17.17
CA ARG A 450 0.04 -15.88 -15.77
C ARG A 450 0.89 -16.91 -15.04
N ALA A 451 1.02 -16.71 -13.71
CA ALA A 451 1.42 -17.73 -12.77
C ALA A 451 0.21 -18.22 -11.96
N VAL A 452 0.00 -19.52 -11.89
CA VAL A 452 -1.06 -20.20 -11.12
C VAL A 452 -0.42 -20.94 -9.98
N ILE A 453 -0.79 -20.62 -8.75
CA ILE A 453 -0.28 -21.27 -7.54
C ILE A 453 -1.43 -21.98 -6.83
N LEU A 454 -1.34 -23.30 -6.78
CA LEU A 454 -2.30 -24.17 -6.10
C LEU A 454 -1.80 -24.46 -4.68
N THR A 455 -2.58 -24.08 -3.68
CA THR A 455 -2.27 -24.40 -2.28
C THR A 455 -2.98 -25.69 -1.89
N ILE A 456 -2.20 -26.68 -1.49
CA ILE A 456 -2.69 -27.96 -0.99
C ILE A 456 -2.43 -28.01 0.53
N PRO A 457 -3.47 -28.15 1.38
CA PRO A 457 -3.29 -28.32 2.81
C PRO A 457 -2.47 -29.56 3.16
N GLY A 458 -1.56 -29.43 4.11
CA GLY A 458 -0.77 -30.56 4.63
C GLY A 458 0.74 -30.29 4.66
N PRO A 459 1.51 -31.19 5.28
CA PRO A 459 2.94 -31.02 5.41
C PRO A 459 3.62 -30.96 4.03
N ALA A 460 4.71 -30.19 3.95
CA ALA A 460 5.56 -30.20 2.77
C ALA A 460 5.98 -31.63 2.44
N THR A 461 5.96 -32.01 1.16
CA THR A 461 6.55 -33.30 0.76
C THR A 461 8.05 -33.20 1.03
N GLU A 462 8.58 -34.13 1.85
CA GLU A 462 10.02 -34.37 1.91
C GLU A 462 10.46 -34.73 0.47
N GLU A 463 11.20 -33.86 -0.20
CA GLU A 463 11.94 -34.27 -1.39
C GLU A 463 12.86 -35.41 -0.96
N HIS A 464 12.54 -36.62 -1.36
CA HIS A 464 13.50 -37.71 -1.34
C HIS A 464 14.57 -37.32 -2.35
N ASP A 465 15.68 -36.82 -1.84
CA ASP A 465 16.96 -36.76 -2.53
C ASP A 465 17.40 -38.24 -2.75
N ASP A 466 16.88 -38.85 -3.80
CA ASP A 466 17.38 -40.12 -4.31
C ASP A 466 18.72 -39.83 -5.01
N GLY A 467 19.81 -40.02 -4.23
CA GLY A 467 21.22 -39.84 -4.40
C GLY A 467 21.90 -40.16 -5.74
#